data_e23c2981b041de5a843152cc372ba715
#
_entry.id   e23c2981b041de5a843152cc372ba715
#
_cell.length_a   1.000
_cell.length_b   1.000
_cell.length_c   1.000
_cell.angle_alpha   90.00
_cell.angle_beta   90.00
_cell.angle_gamma   90.00
#
_symmetry.space_group_name_H-M   'P 1'
#
loop_
_entity.id
_entity.type
_entity.pdbx_description
1 polymer ?
#
loop_
_entity_poly.entity_id
_entity_poly.type
_entity_poly.pdbx_seq_one_letter_code
_entity_poly.pdbx_strand_id
1 'polypeptide(L)'
;IVLISVITVINVASAIVFLRIGVHLVPLFLGVDVLAIAVAFMASFRAGRIIERVRVSSSAVVITYETDKASRVVWESPTAFTRVATERDEENRVMGLKVMLSGRHAPVAAALSPGERGEFARALETAIWRAKRGEA
;
A
#
# COMPACT_ATOMS: atom_id res chain seq x y z
N ILE A 1 6.71 6.10 -17.28
CA ILE A 1 6.12 6.62 -18.54
C ILE A 1 7.05 6.42 -19.71
N VAL A 2 8.32 6.82 -19.59
CA VAL A 2 9.32 6.63 -20.66
C VAL A 2 9.49 5.15 -21.01
N LEU A 3 9.59 4.27 -20.01
CA LEU A 3 9.73 2.83 -20.21
C LEU A 3 8.52 2.24 -20.96
N ILE A 4 7.32 2.63 -20.57
CA ILE A 4 6.09 2.18 -21.23
C ILE A 4 6.03 2.70 -22.66
N SER A 5 6.41 3.94 -22.90
CA SER A 5 6.45 4.52 -24.24
C SER A 5 7.44 3.78 -25.14
N VAL A 6 8.63 3.46 -24.63
CA VAL A 6 9.64 2.70 -25.38
C VAL A 6 9.13 1.30 -25.72
N ILE A 7 8.55 0.59 -24.76
CA ILE A 7 7.98 -0.74 -24.98
C ILE A 7 6.86 -0.68 -26.03
N THR A 8 5.99 0.32 -25.94
CA THR A 8 4.89 0.50 -26.89
C THR A 8 5.41 0.74 -28.30
N VAL A 9 6.41 1.59 -28.48
CA VAL A 9 7.03 1.88 -29.78
C VAL A 9 7.65 0.61 -30.38
N ILE A 10 8.40 -0.15 -29.58
CA ILE A 10 8.99 -1.41 -30.03
C ILE A 10 7.92 -2.40 -30.45
N ASN A 11 6.85 -2.53 -29.68
CA ASN A 11 5.75 -3.44 -30.00
C ASN A 11 5.04 -3.02 -31.30
N VAL A 12 4.76 -1.75 -31.48
CA VAL A 12 4.13 -1.23 -32.71
C VAL A 12 5.03 -1.44 -33.93
N ALA A 13 6.31 -1.16 -33.81
CA ALA A 13 7.27 -1.38 -34.89
C ALA A 13 7.35 -2.86 -35.28
N SER A 14 7.42 -3.75 -34.29
CA SER A 14 7.41 -5.19 -34.51
C SER A 14 6.12 -5.66 -35.19
N ALA A 15 4.97 -5.13 -34.77
CA ALA A 15 3.67 -5.44 -35.37
C ALA A 15 3.62 -5.05 -36.85
N ILE A 16 4.14 -3.90 -37.20
CA ILE A 16 4.19 -3.43 -38.61
C ILE A 16 5.06 -4.35 -39.44
N VAL A 17 6.22 -4.76 -38.95
CA VAL A 17 7.12 -5.67 -39.63
C VAL A 17 6.45 -7.04 -39.89
N PHE A 18 5.82 -7.58 -38.84
CA PHE A 18 5.15 -8.87 -38.95
C PHE A 18 3.92 -8.85 -39.87
N LEU A 19 3.17 -7.75 -39.89
CA LEU A 19 2.05 -7.58 -40.81
C LEU A 19 2.50 -7.62 -42.28
N ARG A 20 3.65 -7.03 -42.58
CA ARG A 20 4.24 -7.06 -43.93
C ARG A 20 4.70 -8.46 -44.36
N ILE A 21 5.06 -9.29 -43.38
CA ILE A 21 5.49 -10.68 -43.64
C ILE A 21 4.28 -11.64 -43.74
N GLY A 22 3.07 -11.17 -43.39
CA GLY A 22 1.84 -11.96 -43.44
C GLY A 22 1.57 -12.77 -42.17
N VAL A 23 2.25 -12.50 -41.07
CA VAL A 23 2.04 -13.16 -39.78
C VAL A 23 1.05 -12.35 -38.95
N HIS A 24 -0.22 -12.72 -38.95
CA HIS A 24 -1.29 -11.94 -38.33
C HIS A 24 -1.48 -12.21 -36.85
N LEU A 25 -0.99 -13.32 -36.29
CA LEU A 25 -1.16 -13.70 -34.90
C LEU A 25 -0.26 -12.91 -33.94
N VAL A 26 0.93 -12.52 -34.38
CA VAL A 26 1.91 -11.83 -33.54
C VAL A 26 1.45 -10.43 -33.15
N PRO A 27 0.86 -9.59 -34.04
CA PRO A 27 0.30 -8.30 -33.65
C PRO A 27 -0.79 -8.40 -32.58
N LEU A 28 -1.58 -9.46 -32.62
CA LEU A 28 -2.63 -9.71 -31.62
C LEU A 28 -2.00 -9.96 -30.24
N PHE A 29 -0.96 -10.77 -30.14
CA PHE A 29 -0.23 -11.00 -28.90
C PHE A 29 0.41 -9.74 -28.35
N LEU A 30 1.03 -8.93 -29.21
CA LEU A 30 1.64 -7.66 -28.81
C LEU A 30 0.60 -6.68 -28.27
N GLY A 31 -0.59 -6.64 -28.88
CA GLY A 31 -1.70 -5.83 -28.40
C GLY A 31 -2.20 -6.27 -27.03
N VAL A 32 -2.27 -7.57 -26.77
CA VAL A 32 -2.66 -8.13 -25.48
C VAL A 32 -1.63 -7.78 -24.40
N ASP A 33 -0.33 -7.86 -24.72
CA ASP A 33 0.73 -7.50 -23.78
C ASP A 33 0.65 -6.03 -23.35
N VAL A 34 0.46 -5.12 -24.30
CA VAL A 34 0.30 -3.68 -24.01
C VAL A 34 -0.93 -3.44 -23.14
N LEU A 35 -2.04 -4.11 -23.44
CA LEU A 35 -3.26 -4.00 -22.66
C LEU A 35 -3.05 -4.52 -21.23
N ALA A 36 -2.37 -5.65 -21.07
CA ALA A 36 -2.06 -6.21 -19.75
C ALA A 36 -1.23 -5.26 -18.91
N ILE A 37 -0.20 -4.63 -19.49
CA ILE A 37 0.63 -3.63 -18.83
C ILE A 37 -0.20 -2.41 -18.40
N ALA A 38 -1.08 -1.92 -19.27
CA ALA A 38 -1.95 -0.79 -18.96
C ALA A 38 -2.90 -1.10 -17.80
N VAL A 39 -3.51 -2.29 -17.80
CA VAL A 39 -4.40 -2.73 -16.72
C VAL A 39 -3.64 -2.86 -15.40
N ALA A 40 -2.45 -3.45 -15.41
CA ALA A 40 -1.62 -3.57 -14.21
C ALA A 40 -1.24 -2.19 -13.65
N PHE A 41 -0.94 -1.23 -14.52
CA PHE A 41 -0.61 0.13 -14.13
C PHE A 41 -1.79 0.85 -13.49
N MET A 42 -2.98 0.73 -14.08
CA MET A 42 -4.22 1.28 -13.52
C MET A 42 -4.55 0.67 -12.17
N ALA A 43 -4.38 -0.64 -12.01
CA ALA A 43 -4.59 -1.33 -10.73
C ALA A 43 -3.62 -0.82 -9.67
N SER A 44 -2.35 -0.60 -10.02
CA SER A 44 -1.34 -0.04 -9.13
C SER A 44 -1.70 1.39 -8.68
N PHE A 45 -2.19 2.23 -9.58
CA PHE A 45 -2.66 3.58 -9.22
C PHE A 45 -3.87 3.55 -8.29
N ARG A 46 -4.81 2.65 -8.52
CA ARG A 46 -5.97 2.49 -7.63
C ARG A 46 -5.56 2.05 -6.24
N ALA A 47 -4.63 1.10 -6.12
CA ALA A 47 -4.09 0.66 -4.84
C ALA A 47 -3.40 1.81 -4.09
N GLY A 48 -2.73 2.72 -4.79
CA GLY A 48 -2.09 3.90 -4.21
C GLY A 48 -3.05 4.95 -3.66
N ARG A 49 -4.36 4.86 -3.96
CA ARG A 49 -5.38 5.79 -3.46
C ARG A 49 -6.03 5.33 -2.15
N ILE A 50 -5.62 4.21 -1.61
CA ILE A 50 -6.13 3.74 -0.31
C ILE A 50 -5.47 4.58 0.79
N ILE A 51 -6.30 5.24 1.59
CA ILE A 51 -5.86 6.01 2.75
C ILE A 51 -6.06 5.17 4.00
N GLU A 52 -4.98 4.91 4.70
CA GLU A 52 -5.02 4.28 6.01
C GLU A 52 -5.17 5.38 7.06
N ARG A 53 -6.24 5.32 7.83
CA ARG A 53 -6.51 6.26 8.90
C ARG A 53 -6.50 5.55 10.25
N VAL A 54 -5.65 6.02 11.14
CA VAL A 54 -5.57 5.49 12.51
C VAL A 54 -6.12 6.54 13.46
N ARG A 55 -7.16 6.16 14.21
CA ARG A 55 -7.74 7.00 15.24
C ARG A 55 -7.42 6.43 16.62
N VAL A 56 -6.88 7.26 17.47
CA VAL A 56 -6.59 6.90 18.87
C VAL A 56 -7.42 7.80 19.78
N SER A 57 -8.30 7.18 20.56
CA SER A 57 -9.07 7.88 21.60
C SER A 57 -8.79 7.24 22.97
N SER A 58 -9.33 7.81 24.03
CA SER A 58 -9.19 7.23 25.37
C SER A 58 -9.85 5.85 25.49
N SER A 59 -10.82 5.54 24.62
CA SER A 59 -11.57 4.29 24.68
C SER A 59 -11.12 3.24 23.67
N ALA A 60 -10.69 3.65 22.47
CA ALA A 60 -10.40 2.69 21.41
C ALA A 60 -9.32 3.19 20.43
N VAL A 61 -8.62 2.23 19.84
CA VAL A 61 -7.76 2.43 18.66
C VAL A 61 -8.48 1.82 17.47
N VAL A 62 -8.72 2.61 16.44
CA VAL A 62 -9.47 2.21 15.25
C VAL A 62 -8.63 2.48 14.02
N ILE A 63 -8.46 1.47 13.17
CA ILE A 63 -7.78 1.59 11.88
C ILE A 63 -8.81 1.41 10.79
N THR A 64 -8.87 2.39 9.89
CA THR A 64 -9.82 2.41 8.78
C THR A 64 -9.06 2.56 7.48
N TYR A 65 -9.44 1.78 6.47
CA TYR A 65 -8.98 1.96 5.10
C TYR A 65 -10.05 2.69 4.32
N GLU A 66 -9.70 3.84 3.78
CA GLU A 66 -10.60 4.67 2.99
C GLU A 66 -10.17 4.66 1.52
N THR A 67 -11.14 4.46 0.65
CA THR A 67 -10.99 4.62 -0.79
C THR A 67 -11.96 5.70 -1.28
N ASP A 68 -11.87 6.10 -2.55
CA ASP A 68 -12.79 7.10 -3.13
C ASP A 68 -14.26 6.69 -3.04
N LYS A 69 -14.54 5.40 -2.90
CA LYS A 69 -15.91 4.86 -2.95
C LYS A 69 -16.44 4.33 -1.62
N ALA A 70 -15.54 3.97 -0.68
CA ALA A 70 -15.96 3.32 0.55
C ALA A 70 -14.90 3.46 1.64
N SER A 71 -15.31 3.31 2.89
CA SER A 71 -14.42 3.16 4.02
C SER A 71 -14.72 1.84 4.74
N ARG A 72 -13.68 1.21 5.28
CA ARG A 72 -13.80 -0.06 5.98
C ARG A 72 -12.93 -0.07 7.22
N VAL A 73 -13.52 -0.41 8.36
CA VAL A 73 -12.79 -0.62 9.61
C VAL A 73 -12.10 -1.99 9.53
N VAL A 74 -10.79 -2.00 9.63
CA VAL A 74 -9.97 -3.22 9.58
C VAL A 74 -9.45 -3.65 10.94
N TRP A 75 -9.49 -2.76 11.93
CA TRP A 75 -9.05 -3.03 13.29
C TRP A 75 -9.77 -2.13 14.26
N GLU A 76 -10.15 -2.69 15.39
CA GLU A 76 -10.66 -1.96 16.54
C GLU A 76 -10.23 -2.69 17.80
N SER A 77 -9.65 -1.95 18.76
CA SER A 77 -9.20 -2.51 20.02
C SER A 77 -9.33 -1.49 21.15
N PRO A 78 -9.56 -1.94 22.41
CA PRO A 78 -9.53 -1.06 23.55
C PRO A 78 -8.13 -0.45 23.72
N THR A 79 -8.04 0.86 23.86
CA THR A 79 -6.76 1.57 23.98
C THR A 79 -5.92 1.08 25.15
N ALA A 80 -6.57 0.78 26.28
CA ALA A 80 -5.87 0.31 27.48
C ALA A 80 -5.07 -0.98 27.27
N PHE A 81 -5.46 -1.82 26.30
CA PHE A 81 -4.84 -3.13 26.04
C PHE A 81 -4.10 -3.17 24.71
N THR A 82 -4.13 -2.10 23.93
CA THR A 82 -3.45 -2.04 22.64
C THR A 82 -1.96 -1.81 22.82
N ARG A 83 -1.17 -2.59 22.10
CA ARG A 83 0.30 -2.46 22.04
C ARG A 83 0.76 -2.22 20.63
N VAL A 84 1.89 -1.56 20.50
CA VAL A 84 2.55 -1.29 19.22
C VAL A 84 3.85 -2.10 19.19
N ALA A 85 4.07 -2.84 18.12
CA ALA A 85 5.29 -3.57 17.89
C ALA A 85 5.95 -3.13 16.60
N THR A 86 7.26 -2.99 16.63
CA THR A 86 8.06 -2.63 15.46
C THR A 86 9.05 -3.74 15.14
N GLU A 87 9.27 -3.98 13.84
CA GLU A 87 10.35 -4.83 13.36
C GLU A 87 11.43 -3.93 12.78
N ARG A 88 12.66 -4.13 13.22
CA ARG A 88 13.80 -3.31 12.79
C ARG A 88 14.82 -4.19 12.08
N ASP A 89 15.49 -3.60 11.08
CA ASP A 89 16.60 -4.26 10.41
C ASP A 89 17.93 -4.04 11.14
N GLU A 90 19.03 -4.53 10.56
CA GLU A 90 20.39 -4.39 11.13
C GLU A 90 20.82 -2.93 11.29
N GLU A 91 20.27 -2.02 10.46
CA GLU A 91 20.54 -0.59 10.51
C GLU A 91 19.58 0.16 11.43
N ASN A 92 18.77 -0.56 12.21
CA ASN A 92 17.77 -0.01 13.13
C ASN A 92 16.64 0.77 12.44
N ARG A 93 16.36 0.50 11.16
CA ARG A 93 15.24 1.07 10.44
C ARG A 93 13.96 0.27 10.72
N VAL A 94 12.85 0.96 10.85
CA VAL A 94 11.55 0.33 11.10
C VAL A 94 11.03 -0.28 9.80
N MET A 95 11.19 -1.59 9.65
CA MET A 95 10.77 -2.35 8.47
C MET A 95 9.34 -2.84 8.55
N GLY A 96 8.78 -2.94 9.74
CA GLY A 96 7.41 -3.32 9.97
C GLY A 96 6.85 -2.67 11.22
N LEU A 97 5.56 -2.38 11.21
CA LEU A 97 4.83 -1.80 12.33
C LEU A 97 3.48 -2.50 12.43
N LYS A 98 3.11 -2.90 13.63
CA LYS A 98 1.82 -3.53 13.87
C LYS A 98 1.24 -3.13 15.22
N VAL A 99 -0.08 -3.14 15.31
CA VAL A 99 -0.81 -3.05 16.57
C VAL A 99 -1.17 -4.46 17.03
N MET A 100 -1.16 -4.68 18.32
CA MET A 100 -1.37 -6.00 18.92
C MET A 100 -2.40 -5.94 20.05
N LEU A 101 -3.20 -6.97 20.16
CA LEU A 101 -4.14 -7.20 21.25
C LEU A 101 -4.28 -8.70 21.47
N SER A 102 -3.75 -9.20 22.60
CA SER A 102 -3.95 -10.59 23.07
C SER A 102 -3.96 -11.67 21.98
N GLY A 103 -2.84 -11.85 21.27
CA GLY A 103 -2.71 -12.85 20.22
C GLY A 103 -3.25 -12.42 18.86
N ARG A 104 -3.86 -11.26 18.75
CA ARG A 104 -4.28 -10.65 17.49
C ARG A 104 -3.31 -9.53 17.12
N HIS A 105 -3.07 -9.34 15.84
CA HIS A 105 -2.27 -8.22 15.36
C HIS A 105 -2.73 -7.77 13.98
N ALA A 106 -2.45 -6.51 13.65
CA ALA A 106 -2.72 -5.95 12.33
C ALA A 106 -1.55 -5.07 11.90
N PRO A 107 -1.09 -5.17 10.64
CA PRO A 107 -0.04 -4.29 10.13
C PRO A 107 -0.55 -2.86 9.99
N VAL A 108 0.33 -1.90 10.22
CA VAL A 108 0.03 -0.46 10.12
C VAL A 108 1.16 0.20 9.34
N ALA A 109 0.82 1.22 8.56
CA ALA A 109 1.79 2.03 7.83
C ALA A 109 2.69 1.22 6.89
N ALA A 110 2.17 0.14 6.30
CA ALA A 110 2.92 -0.72 5.39
C ALA A 110 3.36 0.02 4.12
N ALA A 111 2.61 1.04 3.70
CA ALA A 111 2.89 1.82 2.51
C ALA A 111 3.97 2.90 2.72
N LEU A 112 4.36 3.19 3.95
CA LEU A 112 5.36 4.20 4.26
C LEU A 112 6.78 3.67 4.07
N SER A 113 7.72 4.61 3.81
CA SER A 113 9.14 4.30 3.83
C SER A 113 9.60 3.99 5.26
N PRO A 114 10.75 3.30 5.45
CA PRO A 114 11.25 3.02 6.80
C PRO A 114 11.43 4.25 7.68
N GLY A 115 11.90 5.37 7.13
CA GLY A 115 12.03 6.63 7.87
C GLY A 115 10.69 7.21 8.30
N GLU A 116 9.73 7.29 7.38
CA GLU A 116 8.36 7.75 7.66
C GLU A 116 7.64 6.80 8.63
N ARG A 117 7.85 5.51 8.49
CA ARG A 117 7.27 4.49 9.37
C ARG A 117 7.79 4.64 10.79
N GLY A 118 9.07 4.94 10.97
CA GLY A 118 9.66 5.19 12.27
C GLY A 118 9.06 6.42 12.96
N GLU A 119 8.86 7.49 12.21
CA GLU A 119 8.19 8.70 12.74
C GLU A 119 6.74 8.44 13.10
N PHE A 120 6.04 7.71 12.24
CA PHE A 120 4.65 7.32 12.49
C PHE A 120 4.55 6.43 13.74
N ALA A 121 5.46 5.47 13.91
CA ALA A 121 5.50 4.59 15.08
C ALA A 121 5.63 5.40 16.38
N ARG A 122 6.52 6.37 16.41
CA ARG A 122 6.69 7.24 17.57
C ARG A 122 5.44 8.06 17.88
N ALA A 123 4.84 8.63 16.84
CA ALA A 123 3.61 9.39 17.00
C ALA A 123 2.46 8.51 17.51
N LEU A 124 2.34 7.30 16.98
CA LEU A 124 1.30 6.34 17.39
C LEU A 124 1.51 5.89 18.83
N GLU A 125 2.73 5.53 19.21
CA GLU A 125 3.05 5.13 20.59
C GLU A 125 2.75 6.27 21.56
N THR A 126 3.11 7.50 21.22
CA THR A 126 2.82 8.68 22.03
C THR A 126 1.33 8.94 22.16
N ALA A 127 0.59 8.82 21.07
CA ALA A 127 -0.87 9.00 21.07
C ALA A 127 -1.57 7.96 21.95
N ILE A 128 -1.15 6.71 21.86
CA ILE A 128 -1.71 5.62 22.68
C ILE A 128 -1.37 5.84 24.15
N TRP A 129 -0.14 6.23 24.45
CA TRP A 129 0.28 6.51 25.81
C TRP A 129 -0.52 7.65 26.45
N ARG A 130 -0.73 8.75 25.71
CA ARG A 130 -1.57 9.86 26.17
C ARG A 130 -3.01 9.45 26.35
N ALA A 131 -3.54 8.68 25.42
CA ALA A 131 -4.91 8.19 25.47
C ALA A 131 -5.16 7.29 26.70
N LYS A 132 -4.20 6.44 27.04
CA LYS A 132 -4.25 5.61 28.26
C LYS A 132 -4.30 6.45 29.54
N ARG A 133 -3.75 7.64 29.51
CA ARG A 133 -3.81 8.60 30.62
C ARG A 133 -5.01 9.51 30.58
N GLY A 134 -5.89 9.36 29.61
CA GLY A 134 -7.06 10.20 29.43
C GLY A 134 -6.78 11.58 28.85
N GLU A 135 -5.63 11.77 28.20
CA GLU A 135 -5.19 13.05 27.62
C GLU A 135 -5.51 13.17 26.12
N ALA A 136 -6.22 12.22 25.56
CA ALA A 136 -6.53 12.20 24.13
C ALA A 136 -7.60 13.22 23.72
#